data_1a8ed6dd00e3c27f0bad38bf4c6ae55a
#
_entry.id   1a8ed6dd00e3c27f0bad38bf4c6ae55a
#
_cell.length_a   1.000
_cell.length_b   1.000
_cell.length_c   1.000
_cell.angle_alpha   90.00
_cell.angle_beta   90.00
_cell.angle_gamma   90.00
#
_symmetry.space_group_name_H-M   'P 1'
#
loop_
_entity.id
_entity.type
_entity.pdbx_description
1 polymer ?
#
loop_
_entity_poly.entity_id
_entity_poly.type
_entity_poly.pdbx_seq_one_letter_code
_entity_poly.pdbx_strand_id
1 'polypeptide(L)'
;MLDCLSIIERYYTPGNDDYRVLVHHSRQVADLAVALSQRLIGQGVPMDIEFVEEAAMLHDIGMCRTDAPGICCHGTEPYILHGVLGRQMLDSLGLYRHGRVCERHTGTGITAAEIIAQHLPIAPPRDLLPESLEEKVICYADKFFSKSRLNEGPKTMERARKSLAKFGGDTLQRFDEMVALFGTPDSI
;
A
#
# COMPACT_ATOMS: atom_id res chain seq x y z
N MET A 1 10.47 -14.87 -9.91
CA MET A 1 9.39 -13.84 -9.89
C MET A 1 8.05 -14.54 -9.65
N LEU A 2 7.28 -14.07 -8.70
CA LEU A 2 5.97 -14.60 -8.31
C LEU A 2 4.90 -14.22 -9.35
N ASP A 3 4.01 -15.14 -9.70
CA ASP A 3 2.86 -14.81 -10.55
C ASP A 3 1.76 -14.13 -9.70
N CYS A 4 1.90 -12.81 -9.52
CA CYS A 4 0.99 -12.02 -8.72
C CYS A 4 -0.45 -12.00 -9.27
N LEU A 5 -0.63 -12.05 -10.60
CA LEU A 5 -1.97 -12.08 -11.19
C LEU A 5 -2.69 -13.38 -10.86
N SER A 6 -2.03 -14.52 -10.98
CA SER A 6 -2.60 -15.80 -10.56
C SER A 6 -2.96 -15.84 -9.07
N ILE A 7 -2.25 -15.12 -8.22
CA ILE A 7 -2.62 -15.00 -6.80
C ILE A 7 -3.85 -14.12 -6.62
N ILE A 8 -3.90 -12.97 -7.28
CA ILE A 8 -5.05 -12.05 -7.26
C ILE A 8 -6.31 -12.79 -7.75
N GLU A 9 -6.21 -13.54 -8.82
CA GLU A 9 -7.33 -14.27 -9.45
C GLU A 9 -7.92 -15.39 -8.59
N ARG A 10 -7.29 -15.76 -7.48
CA ARG A 10 -7.90 -16.64 -6.46
C ARG A 10 -9.03 -15.95 -5.69
N TYR A 11 -9.05 -14.61 -5.67
CA TYR A 11 -9.93 -13.79 -4.84
C TYR A 11 -10.77 -12.80 -5.63
N TYR A 12 -10.33 -12.47 -6.85
CA TYR A 12 -10.97 -11.52 -7.76
C TYR A 12 -11.27 -12.19 -9.08
N THR A 13 -12.40 -11.88 -9.68
CA THR A 13 -12.75 -12.39 -11.00
C THR A 13 -12.22 -11.44 -12.09
N PRO A 14 -11.36 -11.91 -13.01
CA PRO A 14 -10.88 -11.10 -14.12
C PRO A 14 -12.05 -10.46 -14.90
N GLY A 15 -11.92 -9.17 -15.20
CA GLY A 15 -12.94 -8.41 -15.90
C GLY A 15 -13.94 -7.69 -15.00
N ASN A 16 -14.05 -8.03 -13.72
CA ASN A 16 -14.87 -7.29 -12.77
C ASN A 16 -14.25 -5.92 -12.44
N ASP A 17 -15.08 -5.00 -11.96
CA ASP A 17 -14.65 -3.64 -11.64
C ASP A 17 -13.65 -3.60 -10.47
N ASP A 18 -13.86 -4.40 -9.42
CA ASP A 18 -12.95 -4.54 -8.29
C ASP A 18 -11.57 -5.08 -8.71
N TYR A 19 -11.53 -6.09 -9.60
CA TYR A 19 -10.29 -6.60 -10.19
C TYR A 19 -9.56 -5.50 -10.97
N ARG A 20 -10.28 -4.76 -11.83
CA ARG A 20 -9.69 -3.67 -12.62
C ARG A 20 -9.12 -2.56 -11.73
N VAL A 21 -9.86 -2.18 -10.67
CA VAL A 21 -9.40 -1.17 -9.70
C VAL A 21 -8.13 -1.65 -9.02
N LEU A 22 -8.11 -2.87 -8.48
CA LEU A 22 -6.94 -3.42 -7.80
C LEU A 22 -5.73 -3.48 -8.72
N VAL A 23 -5.85 -4.16 -9.86
CA VAL A 23 -4.70 -4.41 -10.76
C VAL A 23 -4.14 -3.10 -11.32
N HIS A 24 -5.01 -2.16 -11.72
CA HIS A 24 -4.56 -0.87 -12.25
C HIS A 24 -3.83 -0.05 -11.20
N HIS A 25 -4.43 0.10 -10.01
CA HIS A 25 -3.82 0.84 -8.91
C HIS A 25 -2.49 0.20 -8.47
N SER A 26 -2.48 -1.11 -8.26
CA SER A 26 -1.27 -1.82 -7.83
C SER A 26 -0.15 -1.73 -8.85
N ARG A 27 -0.44 -1.74 -10.16
CA ARG A 27 0.57 -1.53 -11.21
C ARG A 27 1.17 -0.13 -11.12
N GLN A 28 0.34 0.90 -10.97
CA GLN A 28 0.84 2.28 -10.81
C GLN A 28 1.77 2.41 -9.59
N VAL A 29 1.40 1.79 -8.46
CA VAL A 29 2.22 1.78 -7.25
C VAL A 29 3.52 1.01 -7.48
N ALA A 30 3.47 -0.15 -8.14
CA ALA A 30 4.64 -0.96 -8.45
C ALA A 30 5.63 -0.21 -9.36
N ASP A 31 5.14 0.40 -10.44
CA ASP A 31 5.97 1.14 -11.39
C ASP A 31 6.74 2.28 -10.68
N LEU A 32 6.08 3.05 -9.83
CA LEU A 32 6.72 4.11 -9.05
C LEU A 32 7.69 3.56 -8.01
N ALA A 33 7.29 2.53 -7.25
CA ALA A 33 8.13 1.94 -6.22
C ALA A 33 9.41 1.33 -6.80
N VAL A 34 9.32 0.66 -7.95
CA VAL A 34 10.47 0.10 -8.68
C VAL A 34 11.40 1.21 -9.17
N ALA A 35 10.85 2.28 -9.76
CA ALA A 35 11.65 3.41 -10.24
C ALA A 35 12.43 4.10 -9.10
N LEU A 36 11.76 4.32 -7.95
CA LEU A 36 12.40 4.86 -6.73
C LEU A 36 13.51 3.93 -6.21
N SER A 37 13.24 2.62 -6.19
CA SER A 37 14.20 1.60 -5.74
C SER A 37 15.43 1.53 -6.66
N GLN A 38 15.24 1.59 -7.97
CA GLN A 38 16.34 1.62 -8.95
C GLN A 38 17.24 2.85 -8.75
N ARG A 39 16.65 4.01 -8.45
CA ARG A 39 17.43 5.21 -8.11
C ARG A 39 18.29 5.01 -6.86
N LEU A 40 17.74 4.40 -5.80
CA LEU A 40 18.49 4.11 -4.58
C LEU A 40 19.63 3.12 -4.84
N ILE A 41 19.41 2.11 -5.67
CA ILE A 41 20.49 1.17 -6.11
C ILE A 41 21.61 1.95 -6.82
N GLY A 42 21.25 2.88 -7.69
CA GLY A 42 22.22 3.76 -8.35
C GLY A 42 23.04 4.64 -7.37
N GLN A 43 22.52 4.85 -6.16
CA GLN A 43 23.20 5.54 -5.06
C GLN A 43 23.96 4.59 -4.11
N GLY A 44 23.98 3.29 -4.42
CA GLY A 44 24.67 2.27 -3.62
C GLY A 44 23.85 1.68 -2.49
N VAL A 45 22.53 1.96 -2.42
CA VAL A 45 21.63 1.39 -1.41
C VAL A 45 21.04 0.09 -1.96
N PRO A 46 21.25 -1.07 -1.31
CA PRO A 46 20.71 -2.33 -1.80
C PRO A 46 19.18 -2.38 -1.63
N MET A 47 18.48 -2.82 -2.69
CA MET A 47 17.02 -3.03 -2.71
C MET A 47 16.68 -4.34 -3.41
N ASP A 48 15.70 -5.06 -2.92
CA ASP A 48 15.13 -6.26 -3.51
C ASP A 48 14.02 -5.85 -4.51
N ILE A 49 14.41 -5.52 -5.76
CA ILE A 49 13.49 -5.01 -6.80
C ILE A 49 12.38 -6.01 -7.12
N GLU A 50 12.72 -7.29 -7.21
CA GLU A 50 11.73 -8.34 -7.49
C GLU A 50 10.66 -8.38 -6.40
N PHE A 51 11.09 -8.36 -5.14
CA PHE A 51 10.16 -8.30 -4.01
C PHE A 51 9.36 -6.99 -3.98
N VAL A 52 9.96 -5.84 -4.31
CA VAL A 52 9.23 -4.55 -4.37
C VAL A 52 8.09 -4.62 -5.39
N GLU A 53 8.36 -5.12 -6.60
CA GLU A 53 7.33 -5.26 -7.63
C GLU A 53 6.21 -6.21 -7.20
N GLU A 54 6.58 -7.40 -6.71
CA GLU A 54 5.62 -8.42 -6.27
C GLU A 54 4.76 -7.92 -5.11
N ALA A 55 5.38 -7.33 -4.09
CA ALA A 55 4.68 -6.86 -2.90
C ALA A 55 3.80 -5.64 -3.19
N ALA A 56 4.23 -4.74 -4.10
CA ALA A 56 3.40 -3.64 -4.56
C ALA A 56 2.18 -4.13 -5.33
N MET A 57 2.32 -5.17 -6.15
CA MET A 57 1.17 -5.78 -6.85
C MET A 57 0.15 -6.40 -5.90
N LEU A 58 0.57 -6.85 -4.73
CA LEU A 58 -0.27 -7.57 -3.77
C LEU A 58 -0.71 -6.75 -2.54
N HIS A 59 -0.20 -5.51 -2.38
CA HIS A 59 -0.35 -4.74 -1.12
C HIS A 59 -1.82 -4.50 -0.71
N ASP A 60 -2.71 -4.43 -1.66
CA ASP A 60 -4.14 -4.14 -1.47
C ASP A 60 -5.06 -5.36 -1.66
N ILE A 61 -4.52 -6.57 -1.76
CA ILE A 61 -5.29 -7.79 -2.07
C ILE A 61 -6.49 -8.02 -1.14
N GLY A 62 -6.42 -7.53 0.09
CA GLY A 62 -7.50 -7.66 1.08
C GLY A 62 -8.72 -6.76 0.85
N MET A 63 -8.69 -5.86 -0.13
CA MET A 63 -9.82 -4.96 -0.44
C MET A 63 -11.13 -5.70 -0.74
N CYS A 64 -11.07 -6.87 -1.41
CA CYS A 64 -12.25 -7.66 -1.74
C CYS A 64 -13.09 -8.09 -0.52
N ARG A 65 -12.49 -8.11 0.67
CA ARG A 65 -13.17 -8.46 1.92
C ARG A 65 -13.91 -7.28 2.56
N THR A 66 -13.69 -6.06 2.07
CA THR A 66 -14.15 -4.83 2.69
C THR A 66 -15.35 -4.22 1.99
N ASP A 67 -16.15 -3.46 2.74
CA ASP A 67 -17.26 -2.66 2.20
C ASP A 67 -16.75 -1.26 1.84
N ALA A 68 -16.51 -1.03 0.56
CA ALA A 68 -16.06 0.23 -0.01
C ALA A 68 -16.60 0.40 -1.45
N PRO A 69 -17.90 0.64 -1.64
CA PRO A 69 -18.54 0.66 -2.96
C PRO A 69 -17.97 1.74 -3.90
N GLY A 70 -17.40 2.83 -3.36
CA GLY A 70 -16.73 3.87 -4.14
C GLY A 70 -15.47 3.40 -4.90
N ILE A 71 -14.97 2.22 -4.60
CA ILE A 71 -13.86 1.52 -5.27
C ILE A 71 -14.23 0.09 -5.66
N CYS A 72 -15.54 -0.15 -5.85
CA CYS A 72 -16.11 -1.42 -6.31
C CYS A 72 -15.88 -2.61 -5.35
N CYS A 73 -15.65 -2.36 -4.06
CA CYS A 73 -15.50 -3.42 -3.05
C CYS A 73 -16.81 -3.62 -2.29
N HIS A 74 -17.32 -4.85 -2.29
CA HIS A 74 -18.63 -5.22 -1.75
C HIS A 74 -18.53 -6.36 -0.70
N GLY A 75 -17.43 -6.40 0.06
CA GLY A 75 -17.27 -7.27 1.21
C GLY A 75 -18.07 -6.77 2.42
N THR A 76 -17.73 -7.25 3.60
CA THR A 76 -18.48 -6.96 4.85
C THR A 76 -17.67 -6.19 5.87
N GLU A 77 -16.34 -6.20 5.75
CA GLU A 77 -15.45 -5.61 6.74
C GLU A 77 -15.22 -4.12 6.51
N PRO A 78 -14.98 -3.33 7.55
CA PRO A 78 -14.57 -1.93 7.40
C PRO A 78 -13.33 -1.79 6.52
N TYR A 79 -13.31 -0.80 5.63
CA TYR A 79 -12.20 -0.61 4.69
C TYR A 79 -10.83 -0.49 5.35
N ILE A 80 -10.74 0.08 6.55
CA ILE A 80 -9.48 0.20 7.30
C ILE A 80 -8.80 -1.15 7.56
N LEU A 81 -9.53 -2.25 7.50
CA LEU A 81 -9.01 -3.60 7.71
C LEU A 81 -8.38 -4.23 6.45
N HIS A 82 -8.45 -3.59 5.27
CA HIS A 82 -7.95 -4.21 4.02
C HIS A 82 -6.50 -4.70 4.14
N GLY A 83 -5.63 -3.93 4.79
CA GLY A 83 -4.23 -4.32 5.00
C GLY A 83 -4.08 -5.55 5.89
N VAL A 84 -4.79 -5.60 7.02
CA VAL A 84 -4.78 -6.74 7.95
C VAL A 84 -5.37 -8.00 7.31
N LEU A 85 -6.47 -7.84 6.56
CA LEU A 85 -7.10 -8.93 5.82
C LEU A 85 -6.19 -9.44 4.70
N GLY A 86 -5.52 -8.53 3.96
CA GLY A 86 -4.53 -8.89 2.95
C GLY A 86 -3.37 -9.66 3.54
N ARG A 87 -2.89 -9.27 4.72
CA ARG A 87 -1.90 -10.04 5.47
C ARG A 87 -2.36 -11.47 5.73
N GLN A 88 -3.54 -11.67 6.28
CA GLN A 88 -4.07 -13.00 6.57
C GLN A 88 -4.17 -13.85 5.31
N MET A 89 -4.62 -13.27 4.19
CA MET A 89 -4.73 -13.95 2.90
C MET A 89 -3.35 -14.40 2.39
N LEU A 90 -2.35 -13.52 2.42
CA LEU A 90 -1.00 -13.85 1.94
C LEU A 90 -0.23 -14.79 2.89
N ASP A 91 -0.40 -14.64 4.21
CA ASP A 91 0.19 -15.55 5.19
C ASP A 91 -0.34 -16.98 5.00
N SER A 92 -1.62 -17.15 4.63
CA SER A 92 -2.19 -18.48 4.32
C SER A 92 -1.56 -19.16 3.09
N LEU A 93 -0.90 -18.37 2.24
CA LEU A 93 -0.15 -18.84 1.07
C LEU A 93 1.37 -18.97 1.34
N GLY A 94 1.82 -18.73 2.58
CA GLY A 94 3.24 -18.72 2.94
C GLY A 94 3.99 -17.44 2.51
N LEU A 95 3.28 -16.41 2.06
CA LEU A 95 3.85 -15.15 1.55
C LEU A 95 3.99 -14.10 2.68
N TYR A 96 4.68 -14.46 3.76
CA TYR A 96 4.75 -13.65 4.98
C TYR A 96 5.36 -12.27 4.78
N ARG A 97 6.39 -12.12 3.93
CA ARG A 97 7.00 -10.82 3.64
C ARG A 97 6.00 -9.89 2.93
N HIS A 98 5.27 -10.41 1.94
CA HIS A 98 4.23 -9.68 1.21
C HIS A 98 3.06 -9.30 2.13
N GLY A 99 2.65 -10.21 3.01
CA GLY A 99 1.64 -9.94 4.02
C GLY A 99 2.00 -8.78 4.95
N ARG A 100 3.28 -8.64 5.32
CA ARG A 100 3.75 -7.49 6.12
C ARG A 100 3.59 -6.17 5.38
N VAL A 101 3.86 -6.12 4.09
CA VAL A 101 3.59 -4.93 3.26
C VAL A 101 2.10 -4.58 3.29
N CYS A 102 1.21 -5.57 3.12
CA CYS A 102 -0.24 -5.34 3.19
C CYS A 102 -0.65 -4.65 4.50
N GLU A 103 -0.27 -5.18 5.66
CA GLU A 103 -0.76 -4.63 6.93
C GLU A 103 -0.15 -3.28 7.30
N ARG A 104 1.01 -2.89 6.71
CA ARG A 104 1.81 -1.75 7.12
C ARG A 104 1.78 -0.55 6.18
N HIS A 105 1.11 -0.67 5.01
CA HIS A 105 1.10 0.41 4.01
C HIS A 105 0.02 1.47 4.23
N THR A 106 -1.01 1.20 5.06
CA THR A 106 -2.15 2.11 5.25
C THR A 106 -1.71 3.45 5.83
N GLY A 107 -2.08 4.55 5.17
CA GLY A 107 -1.58 5.88 5.53
C GLY A 107 -0.05 5.95 5.36
N THR A 108 0.68 6.25 6.42
CA THR A 108 2.14 6.16 6.52
C THR A 108 2.56 5.12 7.57
N GLY A 109 1.74 4.10 7.74
CA GLY A 109 1.70 3.20 8.88
C GLY A 109 0.81 3.76 9.99
N ILE A 110 0.37 2.89 10.89
CA ILE A 110 -0.53 3.20 12.01
C ILE A 110 0.10 2.65 13.29
N THR A 111 0.25 3.46 14.32
CA THR A 111 0.76 3.02 15.62
C THR A 111 -0.33 2.39 16.48
N ALA A 112 0.04 1.58 17.47
CA ALA A 112 -0.88 1.05 18.48
C ALA A 112 -1.63 2.19 19.20
N ALA A 113 -0.94 3.29 19.49
CA ALA A 113 -1.54 4.46 20.11
C ALA A 113 -2.61 5.12 19.23
N GLU A 114 -2.35 5.25 17.92
CA GLU A 114 -3.33 5.76 16.95
C GLU A 114 -4.54 4.82 16.80
N ILE A 115 -4.32 3.50 16.82
CA ILE A 115 -5.40 2.50 16.79
C ILE A 115 -6.34 2.70 17.99
N ILE A 116 -5.77 2.82 19.17
CA ILE A 116 -6.54 3.01 20.42
C ILE A 116 -7.26 4.36 20.41
N ALA A 117 -6.54 5.46 20.11
CA ALA A 117 -7.09 6.81 20.15
C ALA A 117 -8.22 7.03 19.15
N GLN A 118 -8.15 6.41 17.98
CA GLN A 118 -9.15 6.50 16.91
C GLN A 118 -10.20 5.38 16.95
N HIS A 119 -10.15 4.49 17.94
CA HIS A 119 -11.03 3.32 18.06
C HIS A 119 -11.09 2.48 16.78
N LEU A 120 -9.93 2.29 16.12
CA LEU A 120 -9.90 1.48 14.91
C LEU A 120 -10.16 0.00 15.22
N PRO A 121 -10.90 -0.73 14.36
CA PRO A 121 -11.28 -2.12 14.62
C PRO A 121 -10.12 -3.11 14.37
N ILE A 122 -8.91 -2.75 14.80
CA ILE A 122 -7.70 -3.57 14.66
C ILE A 122 -7.36 -4.18 16.03
N ALA A 123 -7.50 -5.47 16.17
CA ALA A 123 -7.28 -6.19 17.41
C ALA A 123 -6.29 -7.36 17.25
N PRO A 124 -5.34 -7.55 18.19
CA PRO A 124 -4.98 -6.60 19.24
C PRO A 124 -4.31 -5.36 18.67
N PRO A 125 -4.41 -4.17 19.33
CA PRO A 125 -3.68 -2.98 18.93
C PRO A 125 -2.17 -3.23 18.93
N ARG A 126 -1.51 -2.91 17.81
CA ARG A 126 -0.07 -3.07 17.62
C ARG A 126 0.43 -2.07 16.59
N ASP A 127 1.74 -1.82 16.56
CA ASP A 127 2.32 -0.98 15.54
C ASP A 127 2.30 -1.67 14.16
N LEU A 128 1.70 -0.99 13.21
CA LEU A 128 1.62 -1.37 11.79
C LEU A 128 2.43 -0.35 10.97
N LEU A 129 3.71 -0.24 11.28
CA LEU A 129 4.63 0.71 10.63
C LEU A 129 5.52 -0.03 9.62
N PRO A 130 5.79 0.54 8.43
CA PRO A 130 6.72 -0.05 7.49
C PRO A 130 8.14 -0.02 8.08
N GLU A 131 8.80 -1.17 8.11
CA GLU A 131 10.12 -1.36 8.74
C GLU A 131 11.26 -1.35 7.70
N SER A 132 11.19 -2.24 6.69
CA SER A 132 12.23 -2.31 5.67
C SER A 132 12.14 -1.16 4.64
N LEU A 133 13.21 -0.97 3.87
CA LEU A 133 13.19 0.04 2.79
C LEU A 133 12.16 -0.31 1.72
N GLU A 134 11.98 -1.60 1.43
CA GLU A 134 10.98 -2.08 0.48
C GLU A 134 9.55 -1.83 0.99
N GLU A 135 9.28 -2.08 2.27
CA GLU A 135 7.99 -1.73 2.88
C GLU A 135 7.72 -0.22 2.80
N LYS A 136 8.75 0.60 3.10
CA LYS A 136 8.66 2.06 3.08
C LYS A 136 8.45 2.63 1.68
N VAL A 137 9.16 2.12 0.67
CA VAL A 137 9.02 2.63 -0.70
C VAL A 137 7.66 2.32 -1.28
N ILE A 138 7.09 1.14 -1.00
CA ILE A 138 5.74 0.78 -1.44
C ILE A 138 4.70 1.62 -0.71
N CYS A 139 4.81 1.76 0.62
CA CYS A 139 3.94 2.62 1.42
C CYS A 139 3.98 4.08 0.90
N TYR A 140 5.16 4.59 0.55
CA TYR A 140 5.35 5.92 -0.01
C TYR A 140 4.71 6.06 -1.39
N ALA A 141 5.00 5.15 -2.31
CA ALA A 141 4.49 5.18 -3.68
C ALA A 141 2.95 5.15 -3.73
N ASP A 142 2.30 4.37 -2.88
CA ASP A 142 0.84 4.30 -2.79
C ASP A 142 0.18 5.66 -2.54
N LYS A 143 0.85 6.59 -1.84
CA LYS A 143 0.26 7.90 -1.51
C LYS A 143 -0.03 8.77 -2.73
N PHE A 144 0.61 8.49 -3.85
CA PHE A 144 0.48 9.27 -5.09
C PHE A 144 -0.66 8.81 -6.00
N PHE A 145 -1.25 7.65 -5.77
CA PHE A 145 -2.31 7.11 -6.62
C PHE A 145 -3.66 7.02 -5.89
N SER A 146 -4.75 7.04 -6.66
CA SER A 146 -6.11 6.98 -6.11
C SER A 146 -6.89 5.86 -6.74
N LYS A 147 -7.45 4.97 -5.93
CA LYS A 147 -8.30 3.88 -6.36
C LYS A 147 -9.63 4.33 -7.00
N SER A 148 -10.14 5.50 -6.59
CA SER A 148 -11.38 6.08 -7.15
C SER A 148 -11.16 6.96 -8.38
N ARG A 149 -9.91 7.17 -8.80
CA ARG A 149 -9.52 8.07 -9.91
C ARG A 149 -8.40 7.46 -10.72
N LEU A 150 -8.62 6.24 -11.21
CA LEU A 150 -7.60 5.43 -11.88
C LEU A 150 -6.97 6.09 -13.11
N ASN A 151 -7.73 6.92 -13.82
CA ASN A 151 -7.26 7.59 -15.04
C ASN A 151 -6.53 8.92 -14.77
N GLU A 152 -6.46 9.36 -13.50
CA GLU A 152 -5.61 10.49 -13.13
C GLU A 152 -4.16 10.00 -12.95
N GLY A 153 -3.20 10.80 -13.38
CA GLY A 153 -1.79 10.59 -13.09
C GLY A 153 -1.49 10.70 -11.59
N PRO A 154 -0.22 10.57 -11.18
CA PRO A 154 0.16 10.67 -9.78
C PRO A 154 -0.23 12.01 -9.18
N LYS A 155 -0.64 12.01 -7.93
CA LYS A 155 -0.91 13.24 -7.17
C LYS A 155 0.40 14.04 -7.04
N THR A 156 0.27 15.36 -7.06
CA THR A 156 1.38 16.23 -6.63
C THR A 156 1.71 16.02 -5.16
N MET A 157 2.93 16.36 -4.75
CA MET A 157 3.34 16.32 -3.34
C MET A 157 2.36 17.06 -2.42
N GLU A 158 1.90 18.25 -2.85
CA GLU A 158 0.92 19.03 -2.08
C GLU A 158 -0.40 18.26 -1.90
N ARG A 159 -0.92 17.64 -2.96
CA ARG A 159 -2.16 16.84 -2.89
C ARG A 159 -1.99 15.59 -2.01
N ALA A 160 -0.83 14.93 -2.08
CA ALA A 160 -0.51 13.79 -1.23
C ALA A 160 -0.47 14.21 0.24
N ARG A 161 0.26 15.27 0.60
CA ARG A 161 0.32 15.83 1.96
C ARG A 161 -1.06 16.23 2.48
N LYS A 162 -1.85 16.96 1.68
CA LYS A 162 -3.23 17.36 2.04
C LYS A 162 -4.12 16.15 2.32
N SER A 163 -3.97 15.07 1.59
CA SER A 163 -4.75 13.84 1.82
C SER A 163 -4.36 13.14 3.13
N LEU A 164 -3.08 13.19 3.51
CA LEU A 164 -2.55 12.58 4.72
C LEU A 164 -2.83 13.42 5.98
N ALA A 165 -2.84 14.74 5.87
CA ALA A 165 -3.12 15.64 7.01
C ALA A 165 -4.45 15.35 7.73
N LYS A 166 -5.39 14.70 7.06
CA LYS A 166 -6.70 14.32 7.61
C LYS A 166 -6.61 13.25 8.71
N PHE A 167 -5.53 12.47 8.72
CA PHE A 167 -5.38 11.36 9.68
C PHE A 167 -4.76 11.80 11.01
N GLY A 168 -4.26 13.05 11.08
CA GLY A 168 -3.67 13.59 12.31
C GLY A 168 -2.39 12.89 12.75
N GLY A 169 -2.04 13.05 14.04
CA GLY A 169 -0.88 12.40 14.63
C GLY A 169 0.43 12.71 13.90
N ASP A 170 1.34 11.73 13.91
CA ASP A 170 2.67 11.83 13.29
C ASP A 170 2.67 11.43 11.81
N THR A 171 1.48 11.30 11.18
CA THR A 171 1.33 10.85 9.79
C THR A 171 2.15 11.69 8.81
N LEU A 172 2.11 13.03 8.94
CA LEU A 172 2.88 13.92 8.08
C LEU A 172 4.38 13.86 8.36
N GLN A 173 4.78 13.70 9.62
CA GLN A 173 6.18 13.52 9.97
C GLN A 173 6.75 12.25 9.32
N ARG A 174 6.06 11.12 9.48
CA ARG A 174 6.46 9.87 8.82
C ARG A 174 6.50 9.98 7.29
N PHE A 175 5.58 10.74 6.70
CA PHE A 175 5.62 11.02 5.26
C PHE A 175 6.86 11.83 4.87
N ASP A 176 7.22 12.86 5.65
CA ASP A 176 8.40 13.68 5.39
C ASP A 176 9.71 12.88 5.54
N GLU A 177 9.77 11.93 6.46
CA GLU A 177 10.88 10.97 6.57
C GLU A 177 11.00 10.11 5.30
N MET A 178 9.86 9.66 4.73
CA MET A 178 9.86 8.94 3.45
C MET A 178 10.26 9.84 2.28
N VAL A 179 9.84 11.11 2.27
CA VAL A 179 10.29 12.10 1.26
C VAL A 179 11.81 12.29 1.34
N ALA A 180 12.36 12.36 2.54
CA ALA A 180 13.82 12.50 2.71
C ALA A 180 14.58 11.26 2.17
N LEU A 181 14.00 10.05 2.30
CA LEU A 181 14.59 8.82 1.76
C LEU A 181 14.45 8.70 0.24
N PHE A 182 13.26 8.98 -0.28
CA PHE A 182 12.88 8.64 -1.66
C PHE A 182 12.78 9.85 -2.59
N GLY A 183 12.91 11.09 -2.08
CA GLY A 183 12.73 12.32 -2.88
C GLY A 183 11.30 12.47 -3.41
N THR A 184 11.14 13.35 -4.41
CA THR A 184 9.83 13.57 -5.06
C THR A 184 9.65 12.70 -6.30
N PRO A 185 8.43 12.24 -6.63
CA PRO A 185 8.16 11.51 -7.87
C PRO A 185 8.53 12.29 -9.14
N ASP A 186 8.42 13.62 -9.12
CA ASP A 186 8.71 14.50 -10.26
C ASP A 186 10.21 14.52 -10.64
N SER A 187 11.06 13.86 -9.83
CA SER A 187 12.50 13.78 -10.06
C SER A 187 12.94 12.42 -10.66
N ILE A 188 12.00 11.63 -11.18
CA ILE A 188 12.24 10.29 -11.75
C ILE A 188 12.06 10.33 -13.27
#